data_f1c27686390f8b9c5fb06b691e498c1a
#
_entry.id   f1c27686390f8b9c5fb06b691e498c1a
#
_cell.length_a   1.000
_cell.length_b   1.000
_cell.length_c   1.000
_cell.angle_alpha   90.00
_cell.angle_beta   90.00
_cell.angle_gamma   90.00
#
_symmetry.space_group_name_H-M   'P 1'
#
loop_
_entity.id
_entity.type
_entity.pdbx_description
1 polymer ?
#
loop_
_entity_poly.entity_id
_entity_poly.type
_entity_poly.pdbx_seq_one_letter_code
_entity_poly.pdbx_strand_id
1 'polypeptide(L)'
;NQMDSLPYTTTKHAAVGVADNFAINYGDRGIQVSVICPMAVRSLMTRNGGGIAALDGMLEAEQVAEDVMVALNEGRYMIMPHAQVKDYLERKASNYDRWVRGMQRLRATHLPDL
;
A
#
# COMPACT_ATOMS: atom_id res chain seq x y z
N ASN A 1 3.53 4.50 -3.56
CA ASN A 1 3.25 5.59 -4.51
C ASN A 1 3.15 5.02 -5.92
N GLN A 2 2.13 5.41 -6.66
CA GLN A 2 2.02 5.15 -8.09
C GLN A 2 2.69 6.33 -8.82
N MET A 3 3.84 6.10 -9.43
CA MET A 3 4.69 7.19 -9.96
C MET A 3 4.12 7.85 -11.21
N ASP A 4 3.38 7.10 -12.01
CA ASP A 4 2.76 7.54 -13.26
C ASP A 4 1.34 8.11 -13.09
N SER A 5 0.85 8.19 -11.85
CA SER A 5 -0.50 8.71 -11.56
C SER A 5 -0.55 9.54 -10.29
N LEU A 6 -0.44 10.86 -10.44
CA LEU A 6 -0.61 11.79 -9.33
C LEU A 6 -2.01 11.72 -8.68
N PRO A 7 -3.14 11.68 -9.43
CA PRO A 7 -4.46 11.54 -8.81
C PRO A 7 -4.61 10.27 -7.99
N TYR A 8 -4.12 9.14 -8.50
CA TYR A 8 -4.16 7.86 -7.76
C TYR A 8 -3.33 7.96 -6.46
N THR A 9 -2.09 8.42 -6.54
CA THR A 9 -1.23 8.59 -5.37
C THR A 9 -1.88 9.49 -4.32
N THR A 10 -2.42 10.64 -4.74
CA THR A 10 -3.06 11.61 -3.83
C THR A 10 -4.28 11.00 -3.14
N THR A 11 -5.19 10.39 -3.92
CA THR A 11 -6.43 9.81 -3.35
C THR A 11 -6.15 8.62 -2.42
N LYS A 12 -5.15 7.80 -2.73
CA LYS A 12 -4.78 6.67 -1.85
C LYS A 12 -4.13 7.12 -0.54
N HIS A 13 -3.34 8.20 -0.55
CA HIS A 13 -2.83 8.78 0.69
C HIS A 13 -3.95 9.44 1.51
N ALA A 14 -4.87 10.13 0.85
CA ALA A 14 -6.05 10.69 1.52
C ALA A 14 -6.91 9.61 2.18
N ALA A 15 -7.09 8.45 1.53
CA ALA A 15 -7.82 7.32 2.12
C ALA A 15 -7.19 6.81 3.42
N VAL A 16 -5.86 6.76 3.51
CA VAL A 16 -5.16 6.42 4.76
C VAL A 16 -5.44 7.48 5.83
N GLY A 17 -5.34 8.77 5.49
CA GLY A 17 -5.64 9.85 6.43
C GLY A 17 -7.08 9.83 6.96
N VAL A 18 -8.05 9.45 6.12
CA VAL A 18 -9.44 9.24 6.56
C VAL A 18 -9.52 8.08 7.55
N ALA A 19 -8.89 6.96 7.25
CA ALA A 19 -8.89 5.79 8.14
C ALA A 19 -8.21 6.09 9.48
N ASP A 20 -7.07 6.79 9.48
CA ASP A 20 -6.38 7.26 10.69
C ASP A 20 -7.34 8.09 11.56
N ASN A 21 -8.01 9.05 10.95
CA ASN A 21 -8.96 9.92 11.66
C ASN A 21 -10.10 9.12 12.31
N PHE A 22 -10.69 8.18 11.58
CA PHE A 22 -11.75 7.33 12.11
C PHE A 22 -11.25 6.41 13.23
N ALA A 23 -10.10 5.78 13.06
CA ALA A 23 -9.54 4.89 14.07
C ALA A 23 -9.24 5.64 15.38
N ILE A 24 -8.68 6.85 15.28
CA ILE A 24 -8.33 7.67 16.44
C ILE A 24 -9.58 8.18 17.16
N ASN A 25 -10.60 8.65 16.43
CA ASN A 25 -11.74 9.31 17.05
C ASN A 25 -12.86 8.36 17.49
N TYR A 26 -12.89 7.14 16.98
CA TYR A 26 -14.03 6.24 17.21
C TYR A 26 -13.61 4.82 17.67
N GLY A 27 -12.32 4.52 17.73
CA GLY A 27 -11.83 3.20 18.15
C GLY A 27 -12.24 2.81 19.56
N ASP A 28 -12.21 3.75 20.49
CA ASP A 28 -12.67 3.60 21.88
C ASP A 28 -14.21 3.47 22.02
N ARG A 29 -14.94 3.74 20.94
CA ARG A 29 -16.41 3.59 20.85
C ARG A 29 -16.82 2.27 20.19
N GLY A 30 -15.90 1.33 20.04
CA GLY A 30 -16.16 0.01 19.48
C GLY A 30 -16.18 -0.05 17.94
N ILE A 31 -15.70 0.99 17.24
CA ILE A 31 -15.55 0.98 15.79
C ILE A 31 -14.16 0.52 15.45
N GLN A 32 -14.06 -0.69 14.89
CA GLN A 32 -12.81 -1.20 14.34
C GLN A 32 -12.60 -0.66 12.93
N VAL A 33 -11.44 -0.05 12.70
CA VAL A 33 -11.02 0.45 11.40
C VAL A 33 -9.76 -0.30 10.95
N SER A 34 -9.71 -0.69 9.69
CA SER A 34 -8.53 -1.34 9.11
C SER A 34 -8.21 -0.76 7.73
N VAL A 35 -6.92 -0.66 7.41
CA VAL A 35 -6.42 -0.22 6.11
C VAL A 35 -5.67 -1.36 5.45
N ILE A 36 -6.08 -1.71 4.22
CA ILE A 36 -5.40 -2.72 3.41
C ILE A 36 -4.39 -2.00 2.52
N CYS A 37 -3.13 -2.37 2.65
CA CYS A 37 -2.00 -1.79 1.92
C CYS A 37 -1.31 -2.85 1.03
N PRO A 38 -1.95 -3.32 -0.04
CA PRO A 38 -1.36 -4.28 -0.95
C PRO A 38 -0.39 -3.60 -1.93
N MET A 39 0.51 -4.38 -2.51
CA MET A 39 1.15 -4.06 -3.77
C MET A 39 0.30 -4.58 -4.94
N ALA A 40 0.88 -5.23 -5.95
CA ALA A 40 0.10 -5.76 -7.06
C ALA A 40 -0.72 -7.00 -6.65
N VAL A 41 -2.02 -6.94 -6.93
CA VAL A 41 -2.96 -8.06 -6.78
C VAL A 41 -3.57 -8.37 -8.14
N ARG A 42 -3.72 -9.64 -8.47
CA ARG A 42 -4.32 -10.07 -9.74
C ARG A 42 -5.78 -9.66 -9.82
N SER A 43 -6.11 -8.85 -10.84
CA SER A 43 -7.43 -8.29 -11.05
C SER A 43 -7.59 -7.80 -12.50
N LEU A 44 -8.77 -7.35 -12.86
CA LEU A 44 -8.98 -6.68 -14.16
C LEU A 44 -8.09 -5.43 -14.31
N MET A 45 -7.81 -4.72 -13.24
CA MET A 45 -6.95 -3.53 -13.23
C MET A 45 -5.50 -3.87 -13.55
N THR A 46 -5.03 -5.05 -13.13
CA THR A 46 -3.64 -5.50 -13.30
C THR A 46 -3.46 -6.50 -14.43
N ARG A 47 -4.48 -6.73 -15.28
CA ARG A 47 -4.45 -7.72 -16.38
C ARG A 47 -3.33 -7.51 -17.40
N ASN A 48 -2.90 -6.26 -17.59
CA ASN A 48 -1.80 -5.87 -18.49
C ASN A 48 -0.45 -5.75 -17.76
N GLY A 49 -0.34 -6.32 -16.56
CA GLY A 49 0.81 -6.22 -15.67
C GLY A 49 0.57 -5.24 -14.53
N GLY A 50 1.28 -5.48 -13.42
CA GLY A 50 1.14 -4.66 -12.21
C GLY A 50 2.12 -3.48 -12.15
N GLY A 51 2.86 -3.19 -13.24
CA GLY A 51 3.88 -2.16 -13.27
C GLY A 51 4.92 -2.32 -12.16
N ILE A 52 5.38 -1.20 -11.60
CA ILE A 52 6.36 -1.19 -10.50
C ILE A 52 5.83 -1.90 -9.24
N ALA A 53 4.51 -1.90 -9.01
CA ALA A 53 3.93 -2.59 -7.88
C ALA A 53 4.05 -4.12 -7.95
N ALA A 54 4.31 -4.68 -9.14
CA ALA A 54 4.48 -6.11 -9.35
C ALA A 54 5.94 -6.59 -9.30
N LEU A 55 6.91 -5.71 -9.04
CA LEU A 55 8.34 -6.08 -8.99
C LEU A 55 8.64 -7.15 -7.93
N ASP A 56 7.88 -7.16 -6.84
CA ASP A 56 8.00 -8.16 -5.76
C ASP A 56 7.00 -9.33 -5.92
N GLY A 57 6.36 -9.43 -7.08
CA GLY A 57 5.35 -10.43 -7.38
C GLY A 57 3.92 -9.91 -7.29
N MET A 58 2.98 -10.75 -7.72
CA MET A 58 1.53 -10.49 -7.61
C MET A 58 0.90 -11.53 -6.71
N LEU A 59 0.04 -11.11 -5.81
CA LEU A 59 -0.78 -12.01 -5.01
C LEU A 59 -2.12 -12.28 -5.72
N GLU A 60 -2.70 -13.44 -5.46
CA GLU A 60 -4.07 -13.73 -5.88
C GLU A 60 -5.07 -13.03 -4.92
N ALA A 61 -6.24 -12.68 -5.46
CA ALA A 61 -7.24 -11.95 -4.67
C ALA A 61 -7.74 -12.76 -3.47
N GLU A 62 -7.84 -14.06 -3.61
CA GLU A 62 -8.24 -15.00 -2.57
C GLU A 62 -7.28 -15.00 -1.38
N GLN A 63 -5.98 -14.99 -1.65
CA GLN A 63 -4.95 -14.93 -0.61
C GLN A 63 -5.03 -13.60 0.16
N VAL A 64 -5.20 -12.48 -0.55
CA VAL A 64 -5.39 -11.18 0.09
C VAL A 64 -6.65 -11.17 0.97
N ALA A 65 -7.74 -11.78 0.51
CA ALA A 65 -8.97 -11.88 1.29
C ALA A 65 -8.78 -12.70 2.57
N GLU A 66 -8.06 -13.82 2.51
CA GLU A 66 -7.72 -14.63 3.70
C GLU A 66 -6.90 -13.83 4.71
N ASP A 67 -5.84 -13.14 4.26
CA ASP A 67 -5.01 -12.28 5.11
C ASP A 67 -5.85 -11.17 5.79
N VAL A 68 -6.79 -10.59 5.06
CA VAL A 68 -7.72 -9.58 5.59
C VAL A 68 -8.60 -10.17 6.68
N MET A 69 -9.19 -11.36 6.47
CA MET A 69 -10.05 -12.00 7.47
C MET A 69 -9.29 -12.31 8.76
N VAL A 70 -8.06 -12.81 8.66
CA VAL A 70 -7.20 -13.03 9.82
C VAL A 70 -6.93 -11.73 10.56
N ALA A 71 -6.53 -10.70 9.82
CA ALA A 71 -6.19 -9.40 10.39
C ALA A 71 -7.39 -8.71 11.08
N LEU A 72 -8.58 -8.82 10.51
CA LEU A 72 -9.80 -8.29 11.11
C LEU A 72 -10.13 -9.00 12.43
N ASN A 73 -10.00 -10.33 12.48
CA ASN A 73 -10.22 -11.12 13.71
C ASN A 73 -9.20 -10.76 14.81
N GLU A 74 -7.99 -10.36 14.43
CA GLU A 74 -6.93 -9.91 15.35
C GLU A 74 -7.04 -8.42 15.73
N GLY A 75 -7.97 -7.68 15.16
CA GLY A 75 -8.12 -6.25 15.39
C GLY A 75 -6.98 -5.40 14.82
N ARG A 76 -6.26 -5.89 13.80
CA ARG A 76 -5.14 -5.14 13.19
C ARG A 76 -5.63 -3.94 12.40
N TYR A 77 -4.98 -2.80 12.64
CA TYR A 77 -5.27 -1.58 11.89
C TYR A 77 -4.68 -1.63 10.47
N MET A 78 -3.37 -1.87 10.33
CA MET A 78 -2.71 -1.90 9.02
C MET A 78 -2.52 -3.34 8.55
N ILE A 79 -3.12 -3.67 7.42
CA ILE A 79 -3.08 -4.99 6.81
C ILE A 79 -2.17 -4.94 5.58
N MET A 80 -1.06 -5.65 5.64
CA MET A 80 -0.01 -5.66 4.62
C MET A 80 0.16 -7.07 4.06
N PRO A 81 -0.61 -7.48 3.04
CA PRO A 81 -0.55 -8.84 2.49
C PRO A 81 0.83 -9.18 1.88
N HIS A 82 1.54 -8.17 1.35
CA HIS A 82 2.91 -8.32 0.90
C HIS A 82 3.87 -8.02 2.05
N ALA A 83 4.65 -9.01 2.48
CA ALA A 83 5.56 -8.88 3.63
C ALA A 83 6.56 -7.72 3.49
N GLN A 84 6.99 -7.42 2.27
CA GLN A 84 7.95 -6.35 1.96
C GLN A 84 7.42 -4.94 2.26
N VAL A 85 6.09 -4.74 2.31
CA VAL A 85 5.49 -3.41 2.52
C VAL A 85 5.89 -2.82 3.85
N LYS A 86 6.00 -3.65 4.89
CA LYS A 86 6.47 -3.22 6.21
C LYS A 86 7.87 -2.60 6.13
N ASP A 87 8.80 -3.32 5.50
CA ASP A 87 10.19 -2.85 5.34
C ASP A 87 10.27 -1.56 4.53
N TYR A 88 9.41 -1.42 3.49
CA TYR A 88 9.36 -0.20 2.69
C TYR A 88 8.85 1.00 3.48
N LEU A 89 7.86 0.81 4.34
CA LEU A 89 7.35 1.87 5.22
C LEU A 89 8.42 2.29 6.23
N GLU A 90 9.10 1.33 6.87
CA GLU A 90 10.17 1.60 7.82
C GLU A 90 11.35 2.35 7.18
N ARG A 91 11.79 1.92 5.99
CA ARG A 91 12.84 2.60 5.22
C ARG A 91 12.46 4.01 4.81
N LYS A 92 11.20 4.21 4.40
CA LYS A 92 10.66 5.53 4.07
C LYS A 92 10.66 6.45 5.28
N ALA A 93 10.17 5.98 6.42
CA ALA A 93 10.06 6.76 7.66
C ALA A 93 11.44 7.08 8.26
N SER A 94 12.40 6.14 8.18
CA SER A 94 13.72 6.31 8.77
C SER A 94 14.58 7.38 8.07
N ASN A 95 14.43 7.57 6.77
CA ASN A 95 15.18 8.60 6.00
C ASN A 95 14.44 8.96 4.71
N TYR A 96 13.60 9.98 4.78
CA TYR A 96 12.77 10.42 3.67
C TYR A 96 13.57 10.89 2.45
N ASP A 97 14.66 11.63 2.65
CA ASP A 97 15.50 12.11 1.55
C ASP A 97 16.17 10.97 0.79
N ARG A 98 16.69 9.98 1.54
CA ARG A 98 17.26 8.77 0.95
C ARG A 98 16.21 7.99 0.17
N TRP A 99 15.00 7.87 0.72
CA TRP A 99 13.88 7.21 0.06
C TRP A 99 13.49 7.92 -1.24
N VAL A 100 13.35 9.26 -1.24
CA VAL A 100 13.04 10.05 -2.45
C VAL A 100 14.08 9.81 -3.54
N ARG A 101 15.39 9.89 -3.20
CA ARG A 101 16.47 9.59 -4.15
C ARG A 101 16.42 8.16 -4.71
N GLY A 102 16.03 7.20 -3.87
CA GLY A 102 15.80 5.82 -4.30
C GLY A 102 14.65 5.69 -5.31
N MET A 103 13.53 6.36 -5.01
CA MET A 103 12.37 6.38 -5.90
C MET A 103 12.65 7.09 -7.23
N GLN A 104 13.46 8.16 -7.23
CA GLN A 104 13.91 8.81 -8.46
C GLN A 104 14.70 7.86 -9.36
N ARG A 105 15.63 7.08 -8.79
CA ARG A 105 16.38 6.06 -9.56
C ARG A 105 15.46 4.96 -10.10
N LEU A 106 14.54 4.48 -9.26
CA LEU A 106 13.59 3.45 -9.68
C LEU A 106 12.71 3.95 -10.83
N ARG A 107 12.22 5.20 -10.75
CA ARG A 107 11.47 5.86 -11.83
C ARG A 107 12.31 5.92 -13.13
N ALA A 108 13.55 6.38 -13.04
CA ALA A 108 14.43 6.50 -14.21
C ALA A 108 14.70 5.16 -14.90
N THR A 109 14.70 4.05 -14.13
CA THR A 109 14.91 2.71 -14.68
C THR A 109 13.66 2.13 -15.35
N HIS A 110 12.48 2.34 -14.75
CA HIS A 110 11.26 1.65 -15.17
C HIS A 110 10.26 2.54 -15.93
N LEU A 111 10.39 3.85 -15.82
CA LEU A 111 9.53 4.85 -16.46
C LEU A 111 10.39 6.00 -17.02
N PRO A 112 11.28 5.74 -17.99
CA PRO A 112 12.23 6.76 -18.47
C PRO A 112 11.55 7.95 -19.14
N ASP A 113 10.38 7.73 -19.74
CA ASP A 113 9.63 8.74 -20.50
C ASP A 113 8.63 9.56 -19.65
N LEU A 114 8.63 9.36 -18.33
CA LEU A 114 7.76 10.08 -17.41
C LEU A 114 8.37 11.38 -16.90
#